data_7f64bf470e6c31705b19e9de4ba2c56d
#
_entry.id   7f64bf470e6c31705b19e9de4ba2c56d
#
_cell.length_a   1.000
_cell.length_b   1.000
_cell.length_c   1.000
_cell.angle_alpha   90.00
_cell.angle_beta   90.00
_cell.angle_gamma   90.00
#
_symmetry.space_group_name_H-M   'P 1'
#
loop_
_entity.id
_entity.type
_entity.pdbx_description
1 polymer ?
#
loop_
_entity_poly.entity_id
_entity_poly.type
_entity_poly.pdbx_seq_one_letter_code
_entity_poly.pdbx_strand_id
1 'polypeptide(L)'
;MKITVNRIGVSIRLKQEISLEPASPALRDVLRSLMDRDGGELGRFVAGDLSLLDCSVLLVNGRNILSLDGLATEIHAGDELTFMVPVAGG
;
A
#
# COMPACT_ATOMS: atom_id res chain seq x y z
N MET A 1 9.86 -2.38 11.86
CA MET A 1 9.87 -1.37 10.80
C MET A 1 8.63 -0.48 10.95
N LYS A 2 8.84 0.81 10.99
CA LYS A 2 7.75 1.78 11.10
C LYS A 2 7.56 2.48 9.76
N ILE A 3 6.34 2.46 9.24
CA ILE A 3 6.00 3.09 7.97
C ILE A 3 4.72 3.93 8.13
N THR A 4 4.50 4.82 7.19
CA THR A 4 3.25 5.59 7.11
C THR A 4 2.41 5.01 6.00
N VAL A 5 1.13 4.79 6.26
CA VAL A 5 0.18 4.27 5.28
C VAL A 5 -0.92 5.30 5.06
N ASN A 6 -1.08 5.73 3.82
CA ASN A 6 -2.16 6.62 3.42
C ASN A 6 -3.18 5.82 2.61
N ARG A 7 -4.46 6.03 2.89
CA ARG A 7 -5.55 5.44 2.13
C ARG A 7 -6.43 6.56 1.61
N ILE A 8 -6.50 6.69 0.29
CA ILE A 8 -7.27 7.75 -0.36
C ILE A 8 -8.27 7.10 -1.31
N GLY A 9 -9.54 7.27 -1.02
CA GLY A 9 -10.62 6.76 -1.86
C GLY A 9 -11.71 7.80 -2.01
N VAL A 10 -12.84 7.39 -2.58
CA VAL A 10 -13.95 8.29 -2.86
C VAL A 10 -14.45 9.00 -1.59
N SER A 11 -14.53 8.28 -0.47
CA SER A 11 -15.04 8.81 0.78
C SER A 11 -14.06 8.67 1.94
N ILE A 12 -12.81 8.28 1.63
CA ILE A 12 -11.82 8.00 2.68
C ILE A 12 -10.54 8.76 2.38
N ARG A 13 -10.03 9.39 3.43
CA ARG A 13 -8.70 9.98 3.41
C ARG A 13 -8.10 9.75 4.79
N LEU A 14 -7.29 8.72 4.92
CA LEU A 14 -6.73 8.31 6.20
C LEU A 14 -5.22 8.17 6.10
N LYS A 15 -4.52 8.77 7.05
CA LYS A 15 -3.07 8.65 7.19
C LYS A 15 -2.79 8.01 8.54
N GLN A 16 -1.98 6.96 8.53
CA GLN A 16 -1.70 6.20 9.74
C GLN A 16 -0.26 5.73 9.78
N GLU A 17 0.37 5.83 10.95
CA GLU A 17 1.70 5.30 11.17
C GLU A 17 1.56 3.89 11.75
N ILE A 18 2.24 2.93 11.13
CA ILE A 18 2.09 1.51 11.48
C ILE A 18 3.46 0.89 11.66
N SER A 19 3.61 0.07 12.70
CA SER A 19 4.81 -0.73 12.92
C SER A 19 4.54 -2.16 12.43
N LEU A 20 5.45 -2.68 11.63
CA LEU A 20 5.35 -4.02 11.05
C LEU A 20 6.65 -4.79 11.22
N GLU A 21 6.55 -6.11 11.20
CA GLU A 21 7.70 -7.01 11.17
C GLU A 21 7.56 -7.96 9.98
N PRO A 22 7.76 -7.46 8.74
CA PRO A 22 7.61 -8.31 7.57
C PRO A 22 8.75 -9.33 7.49
N ALA A 23 8.51 -10.42 6.75
CA ALA A 23 9.51 -11.46 6.55
C ALA A 23 10.73 -10.95 5.79
N SER A 24 10.56 -9.92 4.96
CA SER A 24 11.63 -9.27 4.23
C SER A 24 11.22 -7.83 3.93
N PRO A 25 12.15 -6.94 3.53
CA PRO A 25 11.80 -5.57 3.19
C PRO A 25 11.12 -5.43 1.81
N ALA A 26 10.95 -6.52 1.07
CA ALA A 26 10.27 -6.45 -0.21
C ALA A 26 8.81 -6.01 -0.02
N LEU A 27 8.33 -5.16 -0.92
CA LEU A 27 6.96 -4.63 -0.83
C LEU A 27 5.92 -5.74 -0.68
N ARG A 28 6.10 -6.89 -1.37
CA ARG A 28 5.16 -8.00 -1.25
C ARG A 28 5.00 -8.48 0.18
N ASP A 29 6.09 -8.57 0.93
CA ASP A 29 6.04 -9.04 2.32
C ASP A 29 5.50 -7.96 3.24
N VAL A 30 5.81 -6.70 2.95
CA VAL A 30 5.23 -5.58 3.69
C VAL A 30 3.71 -5.55 3.47
N LEU A 31 3.24 -5.76 2.24
CA LEU A 31 1.80 -5.82 1.94
C LEU A 31 1.13 -6.99 2.65
N ARG A 32 1.77 -8.15 2.70
CA ARG A 32 1.20 -9.31 3.41
C ARG A 32 1.04 -9.01 4.90
N SER A 33 2.04 -8.37 5.50
CA SER A 33 1.94 -7.96 6.90
C SER A 33 0.82 -6.96 7.12
N LEU A 34 0.65 -6.01 6.20
CA LEU A 34 -0.44 -5.04 6.26
C LEU A 34 -1.79 -5.73 6.10
N MET A 35 -1.91 -6.66 5.16
CA MET A 35 -3.15 -7.39 4.93
C MET A 35 -3.53 -8.26 6.13
N ASP A 36 -2.56 -8.88 6.77
CA ASP A 36 -2.81 -9.67 7.98
C ASP A 36 -3.31 -8.81 9.12
N ARG A 37 -2.83 -7.57 9.18
CA ARG A 37 -3.20 -6.63 10.23
C ARG A 37 -4.54 -5.95 9.95
N ASP A 38 -4.79 -5.60 8.69
CA ASP A 38 -5.90 -4.70 8.34
C ASP A 38 -6.49 -5.03 6.97
N GLY A 39 -6.69 -6.32 6.72
CA GLY A 39 -7.16 -6.79 5.41
C GLY A 39 -8.52 -6.25 5.00
N GLY A 40 -9.39 -5.96 5.97
CA GLY A 40 -10.71 -5.41 5.68
C GLY A 40 -10.64 -4.08 4.97
N GLU A 41 -9.79 -3.18 5.45
CA GLU A 41 -9.63 -1.85 4.84
C GLU A 41 -8.81 -1.92 3.55
N LEU A 42 -7.72 -2.68 3.57
CA LEU A 42 -6.85 -2.79 2.40
C LEU A 42 -7.48 -3.61 1.28
N GLY A 43 -8.45 -4.44 1.59
CA GLY A 43 -9.19 -5.20 0.59
C GLY A 43 -9.91 -4.35 -0.44
N ARG A 44 -10.04 -3.06 -0.21
CA ARG A 44 -10.60 -2.12 -1.17
C ARG A 44 -9.62 -1.74 -2.27
N PHE A 45 -8.33 -1.96 -2.04
CA PHE A 45 -7.26 -1.56 -2.95
C PHE A 45 -6.49 -2.75 -3.49
N VAL A 46 -6.38 -3.82 -2.70
CA VAL A 46 -5.49 -4.94 -2.98
C VAL A 46 -6.24 -6.25 -2.84
N ALA A 47 -6.12 -7.12 -3.84
CA ALA A 47 -6.70 -8.46 -3.80
C ALA A 47 -5.84 -9.40 -2.94
N GLY A 48 -6.37 -10.58 -2.62
CA GLY A 48 -5.66 -11.56 -1.79
C GLY A 48 -4.34 -12.05 -2.37
N ASP A 49 -4.17 -11.97 -3.70
CA ASP A 49 -2.92 -12.33 -4.38
C ASP A 49 -1.97 -11.13 -4.51
N LEU A 50 -2.25 -10.05 -3.81
CA LEU A 50 -1.51 -8.79 -3.80
C LEU A 50 -1.57 -7.99 -5.10
N SER A 51 -2.45 -8.36 -6.04
CA SER A 51 -2.68 -7.53 -7.21
C SER A 51 -3.55 -6.33 -6.83
N LEU A 52 -3.34 -5.19 -7.51
CA LEU A 52 -4.14 -4.01 -7.26
C LEU A 52 -5.53 -4.17 -7.90
N LEU A 53 -6.56 -3.83 -7.14
CA LEU A 53 -7.93 -3.86 -7.64
C LEU A 53 -8.18 -2.69 -8.58
N ASP A 54 -9.26 -2.79 -9.35
CA ASP A 54 -9.67 -1.85 -10.39
C ASP A 54 -9.16 -0.42 -10.21
N CYS A 55 -8.27 -0.01 -11.10
CA CYS A 55 -7.72 1.36 -11.11
C CYS A 55 -7.03 1.80 -9.82
N SER A 56 -6.86 0.91 -8.85
CA SER A 56 -6.14 1.26 -7.63
C SER A 56 -4.67 1.48 -7.95
N VAL A 57 -4.08 2.43 -7.25
CA VAL A 57 -2.68 2.82 -7.44
C VAL A 57 -1.97 2.70 -6.09
N LEU A 58 -0.75 2.20 -6.12
CA LEU A 58 0.10 2.17 -4.93
C LEU A 58 1.35 3.00 -5.19
N LEU A 59 1.58 3.95 -4.31
CA LEU A 59 2.75 4.83 -4.37
C LEU A 59 3.66 4.55 -3.20
N VAL A 60 4.96 4.60 -3.45
CA VAL A 60 5.99 4.55 -2.42
C VAL A 60 6.71 5.89 -2.44
N ASN A 61 6.59 6.65 -1.36
CA ASN A 61 7.14 7.99 -1.26
C ASN A 61 6.72 8.87 -2.44
N GLY A 62 5.45 8.75 -2.85
CA GLY A 62 4.89 9.52 -3.94
C GLY A 62 5.16 8.99 -5.35
N ARG A 63 5.86 7.85 -5.47
CA ARG A 63 6.20 7.27 -6.78
C ARG A 63 5.42 5.98 -7.00
N ASN A 64 4.80 5.87 -8.17
CA ASN A 64 4.04 4.67 -8.52
C ASN A 64 4.98 3.45 -8.58
N ILE A 65 4.55 2.35 -7.97
CA ILE A 65 5.37 1.12 -7.95
C ILE A 65 5.66 0.59 -9.36
N LEU A 66 4.85 0.94 -10.36
CA LEU A 66 5.09 0.54 -11.74
C LEU A 66 6.33 1.23 -12.33
N SER A 67 6.72 2.37 -11.74
CA SER A 67 7.96 3.07 -12.10
C SER A 67 9.15 2.62 -11.26
N LEU A 68 8.92 1.70 -10.35
CA LEU A 68 9.92 1.10 -9.47
C LEU A 68 10.00 -0.39 -9.83
N ASP A 69 10.29 -1.22 -8.84
CA ASP A 69 10.41 -2.67 -9.05
C ASP A 69 9.13 -3.43 -8.71
N GLY A 70 7.98 -2.77 -8.75
CA GLY A 70 6.70 -3.41 -8.44
C GLY A 70 6.72 -4.00 -7.04
N LEU A 71 6.26 -5.23 -6.90
CA LEU A 71 6.22 -5.93 -5.61
C LEU A 71 7.61 -6.29 -5.07
N ALA A 72 8.65 -6.18 -5.89
CA ALA A 72 10.03 -6.40 -5.44
C ALA A 72 10.68 -5.13 -4.92
N THR A 73 9.98 -3.99 -4.98
CA THR A 73 10.48 -2.73 -4.46
C THR A 73 10.87 -2.90 -2.99
N GLU A 74 12.03 -2.41 -2.61
CA GLU A 74 12.50 -2.49 -1.24
C GLU A 74 11.92 -1.34 -0.42
N ILE A 75 11.33 -1.67 0.73
CA ILE A 75 10.73 -0.71 1.64
C ILE A 75 11.63 -0.55 2.85
N HIS A 76 11.80 0.69 3.30
CA HIS A 76 12.65 1.04 4.43
C HIS A 76 11.83 1.69 5.54
N ALA A 77 12.36 1.66 6.75
CA ALA A 77 11.73 2.36 7.87
C ALA A 77 11.57 3.84 7.53
N GLY A 78 10.41 4.38 7.81
CA GLY A 78 10.08 5.76 7.49
C GLY A 78 9.46 5.97 6.12
N ASP A 79 9.42 4.95 5.28
CA ASP A 79 8.79 5.08 3.96
C ASP A 79 7.28 5.30 4.10
N GLU A 80 6.72 5.94 3.09
CA GLU A 80 5.29 6.22 3.01
C GLU A 80 4.67 5.43 1.87
N LEU A 81 3.66 4.62 2.20
CA LEU A 81 2.87 3.88 1.20
C LEU A 81 1.52 4.58 1.05
N THR A 82 1.11 4.84 -0.19
CA THR A 82 -0.17 5.48 -0.45
C THR A 82 -1.00 4.59 -1.38
N PHE A 83 -2.14 4.15 -0.86
CA PHE A 83 -3.13 3.41 -1.63
C PHE A 83 -4.19 4.39 -2.11
N MET A 84 -4.41 4.45 -3.40
CA MET A 84 -5.36 5.38 -4.00
C MET A 84 -6.33 4.67 -4.92
N VAL A 85 -7.59 5.12 -4.88
CA VAL A 85 -8.57 4.79 -5.89
C VAL A 85 -8.90 6.11 -6.59
N PRO A 86 -8.55 6.28 -7.87
CA PRO A 86 -8.87 7.50 -8.59
C PRO A 86 -10.38 7.72 -8.61
N VAL A 87 -10.80 8.97 -8.46
CA VAL A 87 -12.20 9.33 -8.54
C VAL A 87 -12.65 9.23 -10.00
N ALA A 88 -13.71 8.46 -10.24
CA ALA A 88 -14.24 8.29 -11.58
C ALA A 88 -14.65 9.64 -12.19
N GLY A 89 -14.25 9.89 -13.42
CA GLY A 89 -14.54 11.12 -14.11
C GLY A 89 -13.71 12.30 -13.68
N GLY A 90 -12.81 12.06 -12.74
CA GLY A 90 -11.92 13.10 -12.21
C GLY A 90 -10.53 12.93 -12.74
#